data_89c74260928d4da3d9db61e7083e154b
#
_entry.id   89c74260928d4da3d9db61e7083e154b
#
_cell.length_a   1.000
_cell.length_b   1.000
_cell.length_c   1.000
_cell.angle_alpha   90.00
_cell.angle_beta   90.00
_cell.angle_gamma   90.00
#
_symmetry.space_group_name_H-M   'P 1'
#
loop_
_entity.id
_entity.type
_entity.pdbx_description
1 polymer ?
#
loop_
_entity_poly.entity_id
_entity_poly.type
_entity_poly.pdbx_seq_one_letter_code
_entity_poly.pdbx_strand_id
1 'polypeptide(L)'
;MESDINPTDQHVDQVWDTPSHSEIVELTKAHVEAMEMTNDDVVWVQAGMHHVLLTTIGRKTGREHKVALPTWKNQDGDRIVVASFAGATTNPSWFINLKDKQANPKAKVQVQDGKYWSDAQILDNDERDETWRRLCADRAWYETYQGKTDRIIPLVKLPLTQQIES
;
A
#
# COMPACT_ATOMS: atom_id res chain seq x y z
N MET A 1 -9.86 6.74 -16.59
CA MET A 1 -10.38 5.50 -17.15
C MET A 1 -9.71 4.33 -16.50
N GLU A 2 -10.47 3.35 -16.10
CA GLU A 2 -9.89 2.18 -15.48
C GLU A 2 -9.04 1.40 -16.48
N SER A 3 -8.05 0.73 -15.95
CA SER A 3 -7.18 -0.13 -16.70
C SER A 3 -7.96 -1.25 -17.39
N ASP A 4 -7.54 -1.63 -18.59
CA ASP A 4 -8.08 -2.81 -19.27
C ASP A 4 -7.68 -4.09 -18.57
N ILE A 5 -6.64 -4.04 -17.74
CA ILE A 5 -6.31 -5.13 -16.86
C ILE A 5 -7.27 -5.04 -15.70
N ASN A 6 -8.29 -5.85 -15.72
CA ASN A 6 -9.25 -5.87 -14.66
C ASN A 6 -8.78 -6.83 -13.57
N PRO A 7 -8.17 -6.33 -12.52
CA PRO A 7 -7.76 -7.19 -11.43
C PRO A 7 -8.99 -7.45 -10.62
N THR A 8 -10.09 -7.66 -11.08
CA THR A 8 -11.28 -7.96 -10.50
C THR A 8 -11.19 -8.19 -9.19
N ASP A 9 -10.57 -7.67 -8.84
CA ASP A 9 -10.51 -7.52 -7.95
C ASP A 9 -10.08 -7.99 -6.98
N GLN A 10 -9.89 -8.30 -6.53
CA GLN A 10 -9.76 -8.46 -5.17
C GLN A 10 -9.08 -9.78 -4.90
N HIS A 11 -9.58 -10.92 -5.43
CA HIS A 11 -8.96 -12.23 -5.25
C HIS A 11 -7.72 -12.38 -6.14
N VAL A 12 -6.57 -12.61 -5.51
CA VAL A 12 -5.31 -12.86 -6.21
C VAL A 12 -4.64 -14.06 -5.56
N ASP A 13 -4.17 -15.00 -6.39
CA ASP A 13 -3.35 -16.12 -5.91
C ASP A 13 -1.88 -15.74 -6.09
N GLN A 14 -1.07 -16.06 -5.11
CA GLN A 14 0.37 -15.77 -5.19
C GLN A 14 1.03 -16.76 -6.14
N VAL A 15 1.53 -16.23 -7.26
CA VAL A 15 2.25 -17.04 -8.26
C VAL A 15 3.74 -16.68 -8.32
N TRP A 16 4.18 -15.80 -7.45
CA TRP A 16 5.57 -15.34 -7.36
C TRP A 16 6.19 -15.81 -6.04
N ASP A 17 7.50 -15.88 -6.02
CA ASP A 17 8.23 -16.14 -4.79
C ASP A 17 8.34 -14.87 -3.96
N THR A 18 8.19 -14.99 -2.63
CA THR A 18 8.33 -13.83 -1.75
C THR A 18 9.78 -13.36 -1.78
N PRO A 19 10.05 -12.10 -2.19
CA PRO A 19 11.41 -11.59 -2.21
C PRO A 19 11.94 -11.33 -0.80
N SER A 20 13.26 -11.26 -0.67
CA SER A 20 13.89 -10.86 0.59
C SER A 20 13.58 -9.38 0.88
N HIS A 21 13.78 -8.96 2.14
CA HIS A 21 13.50 -7.58 2.52
C HIS A 21 14.35 -6.57 1.72
N SER A 22 15.62 -6.89 1.46
CA SER A 22 16.47 -6.02 0.65
C SER A 22 15.99 -5.96 -0.80
N GLU A 23 15.52 -7.08 -1.34
CA GLU A 23 14.95 -7.11 -2.69
C GLU A 23 13.66 -6.27 -2.77
N ILE A 24 12.82 -6.32 -1.72
CA ILE A 24 11.61 -5.50 -1.67
C ILE A 24 11.97 -4.01 -1.76
N VAL A 25 12.99 -3.57 -1.02
CA VAL A 25 13.43 -2.17 -1.05
C VAL A 25 13.86 -1.76 -2.46
N GLU A 26 14.64 -2.60 -3.12
CA GLU A 26 15.09 -2.31 -4.49
C GLU A 26 13.95 -2.36 -5.50
N LEU A 27 13.05 -3.34 -5.37
CA LEU A 27 11.91 -3.48 -6.28
C LEU A 27 10.96 -2.29 -6.15
N THR A 28 10.66 -1.83 -4.94
CA THR A 28 9.78 -0.70 -4.77
C THR A 28 10.40 0.59 -5.30
N LYS A 29 11.71 0.74 -5.14
CA LYS A 29 12.42 1.91 -5.67
C LYS A 29 12.31 1.96 -7.20
N ALA A 30 12.57 0.84 -7.87
CA ALA A 30 12.45 0.76 -9.31
C ALA A 30 11.01 0.98 -9.77
N HIS A 31 10.05 0.44 -9.04
CA HIS A 31 8.63 0.60 -9.35
C HIS A 31 8.19 2.06 -9.21
N VAL A 32 8.62 2.75 -8.14
CA VAL A 32 8.33 4.17 -7.96
C VAL A 32 8.88 4.99 -9.13
N GLU A 33 10.12 4.73 -9.55
CA GLU A 33 10.72 5.43 -10.69
C GLU A 33 9.89 5.26 -11.96
N ALA A 34 9.42 4.04 -12.23
CA ALA A 34 8.58 3.76 -13.38
C ALA A 34 7.22 4.46 -13.26
N MET A 35 6.61 4.45 -12.09
CA MET A 35 5.32 5.12 -11.86
C MET A 35 5.39 6.63 -12.07
N GLU A 36 6.54 7.23 -11.79
CA GLU A 36 6.75 8.66 -12.00
C GLU A 36 6.94 9.00 -13.47
N MET A 37 7.26 8.02 -14.31
CA MET A 37 7.53 8.22 -15.72
C MET A 37 6.32 7.99 -16.63
N THR A 38 5.37 7.17 -16.21
CA THR A 38 4.25 6.78 -17.08
C THR A 38 3.04 6.36 -16.25
N ASN A 39 1.86 6.41 -16.86
CA ASN A 39 0.64 5.88 -16.27
C ASN A 39 0.19 4.59 -16.95
N ASP A 40 1.08 3.91 -17.65
CA ASP A 40 0.73 2.67 -18.36
C ASP A 40 0.32 1.55 -17.41
N ASP A 41 -0.64 0.73 -17.82
CA ASP A 41 -1.15 -0.40 -17.04
C ASP A 41 -0.04 -1.33 -16.58
N VAL A 42 0.93 -1.61 -17.44
CA VAL A 42 2.01 -2.55 -17.13
C VAL A 42 2.83 -2.09 -15.91
N VAL A 43 2.84 -0.80 -15.61
CA VAL A 43 3.52 -0.24 -14.45
C VAL A 43 2.61 -0.17 -13.23
N TRP A 44 1.36 0.25 -13.43
CA TRP A 44 0.42 0.51 -12.33
C TRP A 44 -0.35 -0.73 -11.87
N VAL A 45 -0.39 -1.78 -12.70
CA VAL A 45 -1.01 -3.05 -12.32
C VAL A 45 0.05 -4.13 -12.42
N GLN A 46 0.49 -4.63 -11.28
CA GLN A 46 1.50 -5.69 -11.23
C GLN A 46 1.01 -6.83 -10.35
N ALA A 47 1.32 -8.05 -10.73
CA ALA A 47 0.89 -9.25 -10.03
C ALA A 47 -0.65 -9.29 -9.88
N GLY A 48 -1.37 -8.71 -10.82
CA GLY A 48 -2.85 -8.68 -10.80
C GLY A 48 -3.43 -7.65 -9.84
N MET A 49 -2.63 -6.74 -9.30
CA MET A 49 -3.08 -5.78 -8.30
C MET A 49 -2.80 -4.35 -8.75
N HIS A 50 -3.77 -3.46 -8.56
CA HIS A 50 -3.53 -2.03 -8.72
C HIS A 50 -2.61 -1.55 -7.60
N HIS A 51 -1.66 -0.69 -7.96
CA HIS A 51 -0.71 -0.12 -7.01
C HIS A 51 -0.96 1.37 -6.84
N VAL A 52 -0.51 1.91 -5.72
CA VAL A 52 -0.46 3.34 -5.48
C VAL A 52 0.98 3.74 -5.18
N LEU A 53 1.30 4.99 -5.48
CA LEU A 53 2.56 5.59 -5.06
C LEU A 53 2.24 6.46 -3.84
N LEU A 54 2.70 6.03 -2.69
CA LEU A 54 2.46 6.72 -1.43
C LEU A 54 3.70 7.56 -1.08
N THR A 55 3.49 8.84 -0.84
CA THR A 55 4.56 9.73 -0.40
C THR A 55 4.28 10.17 1.04
N THR A 56 5.26 9.95 1.90
CA THR A 56 5.24 10.43 3.28
C THR A 56 6.47 11.30 3.51
N ILE A 57 6.44 12.08 4.59
CA ILE A 57 7.60 12.86 5.01
C ILE A 57 8.32 12.07 6.09
N GLY A 58 9.62 11.88 5.90
CA GLY A 58 10.44 11.17 6.86
C GLY A 58 10.42 11.88 8.22
N ARG A 59 10.00 11.16 9.25
CA ARG A 59 9.86 11.70 10.61
C ARG A 59 11.16 12.18 11.22
N LYS A 60 12.28 11.68 10.70
CA LYS A 60 13.62 12.06 11.20
C LYS A 60 14.33 13.04 10.28
N THR A 61 14.14 12.89 8.96
CA THR A 61 14.91 13.66 7.98
C THR A 61 14.15 14.83 7.40
N GLY A 62 12.82 14.83 7.47
CA GLY A 62 11.98 15.82 6.80
C GLY A 62 11.95 15.70 5.30
N ARG A 63 12.52 14.63 4.73
CA ARG A 63 12.57 14.41 3.28
C ARG A 63 11.38 13.58 2.84
N GLU A 64 11.01 13.73 1.57
CA GLU A 64 9.99 12.87 0.97
C GLU A 64 10.47 11.42 0.91
N HIS A 65 9.56 10.51 1.24
CA HIS A 65 9.81 9.08 1.21
C HIS A 65 8.69 8.45 0.39
N LYS A 66 9.06 7.80 -0.71
CA LYS A 66 8.09 7.25 -1.67
C LYS A 66 8.14 5.73 -1.69
N VAL A 67 6.96 5.12 -1.79
CA VAL A 67 6.84 3.66 -1.84
C VAL A 67 5.70 3.28 -2.78
N ALA A 68 5.88 2.18 -3.51
CA ALA A 68 4.83 1.59 -4.33
C ALA A 68 4.19 0.46 -3.53
N LEU A 69 2.88 0.49 -3.40
CA LEU A 69 2.13 -0.48 -2.60
C LEU A 69 0.97 -1.06 -3.38
N PRO A 70 0.79 -2.39 -3.34
CA PRO A 70 -0.43 -2.98 -3.87
C PRO A 70 -1.62 -2.59 -3.00
N THR A 71 -2.78 -2.43 -3.62
CA THR A 71 -4.01 -2.07 -2.92
C THR A 71 -5.03 -3.18 -3.02
N TRP A 72 -5.89 -3.24 -2.02
CA TRP A 72 -7.08 -4.06 -2.00
C TRP A 72 -8.24 -3.16 -1.61
N LYS A 73 -9.39 -3.34 -2.25
CA LYS A 73 -10.56 -2.53 -1.92
C LYS A 73 -11.50 -3.30 -0.99
N ASN A 74 -11.93 -2.64 0.07
CA ASN A 74 -12.91 -3.21 0.98
C ASN A 74 -14.33 -3.11 0.37
N GLN A 75 -15.34 -3.57 1.11
CA GLN A 75 -16.72 -3.57 0.60
C GLN A 75 -17.28 -2.18 0.32
N ASP A 76 -16.69 -1.14 0.93
CA ASP A 76 -17.09 0.24 0.72
C ASP A 76 -16.34 0.90 -0.44
N GLY A 77 -15.47 0.16 -1.09
CA GLY A 77 -14.66 0.68 -2.19
C GLY A 77 -13.44 1.46 -1.76
N ASP A 78 -13.10 1.44 -0.47
CA ASP A 78 -11.92 2.14 0.03
C ASP A 78 -10.65 1.34 -0.22
N ARG A 79 -9.59 2.04 -0.60
CA ARG A 79 -8.28 1.40 -0.80
C ARG A 79 -7.64 1.08 0.54
N ILE A 80 -7.24 -0.16 0.70
CA ILE A 80 -6.51 -0.64 1.87
C ILE A 80 -5.10 -1.01 1.44
N VAL A 81 -4.12 -0.56 2.19
CA VAL A 81 -2.73 -0.99 2.02
C VAL A 81 -2.28 -1.68 3.30
N VAL A 82 -1.33 -2.60 3.16
CA VAL A 82 -0.94 -3.52 4.22
C VAL A 82 0.51 -3.27 4.59
N ALA A 83 0.76 -2.96 5.86
CA ALA A 83 2.12 -2.70 6.34
C ALA A 83 2.81 -4.02 6.72
N SER A 84 2.83 -4.97 5.78
CA SER A 84 3.34 -6.32 6.05
C SER A 84 4.86 -6.42 5.96
N PHE A 85 5.47 -5.72 5.02
CA PHE A 85 6.89 -5.86 4.69
C PHE A 85 7.31 -7.34 4.67
N ALA A 86 6.49 -8.18 3.98
CA ALA A 86 6.69 -9.63 3.84
C ALA A 86 6.86 -10.35 5.18
N GLY A 87 6.21 -9.88 6.24
CA GLY A 87 6.27 -10.51 7.56
C GLY A 87 7.49 -10.13 8.38
N ALA A 88 8.17 -9.03 8.03
CA ALA A 88 9.30 -8.54 8.82
C ALA A 88 8.87 -8.27 10.27
N THR A 89 9.82 -8.36 11.19
CA THR A 89 9.55 -8.16 12.62
C THR A 89 9.28 -6.70 12.98
N THR A 90 9.64 -5.78 12.09
CA THR A 90 9.41 -4.34 12.28
C THR A 90 8.46 -3.81 11.22
N ASN A 91 7.75 -2.74 11.55
CA ASN A 91 6.91 -2.06 10.59
C ASN A 91 7.75 -1.38 9.51
N PRO A 92 7.25 -1.28 8.27
CA PRO A 92 7.95 -0.55 7.22
C PRO A 92 8.01 0.95 7.56
N SER A 93 9.05 1.61 7.04
CA SER A 93 9.29 3.03 7.32
C SER A 93 8.11 3.92 6.94
N TRP A 94 7.47 3.64 5.81
CA TRP A 94 6.33 4.45 5.37
C TRP A 94 5.20 4.46 6.41
N PHE A 95 4.98 3.32 7.08
CA PHE A 95 3.95 3.23 8.09
C PHE A 95 4.32 4.01 9.34
N ILE A 96 5.57 3.91 9.76
CA ILE A 96 6.05 4.65 10.94
C ILE A 96 5.99 6.15 10.67
N ASN A 97 6.34 6.59 9.45
CA ASN A 97 6.20 7.98 9.04
C ASN A 97 4.73 8.42 9.09
N LEU A 98 3.84 7.58 8.56
CA LEU A 98 2.42 7.89 8.49
C LEU A 98 1.79 8.05 9.88
N LYS A 99 2.25 7.27 10.85
CA LYS A 99 1.78 7.37 12.23
C LYS A 99 2.16 8.70 12.89
N ASP A 100 3.23 9.32 12.42
CA ASP A 100 3.67 10.61 12.95
C ASP A 100 2.83 11.70 12.27
N LYS A 101 1.73 12.04 12.92
CA LYS A 101 0.77 13.03 12.38
C LYS A 101 1.31 14.44 12.39
N GLN A 102 2.35 14.71 13.14
CA GLN A 102 3.00 16.00 13.13
C GLN A 102 3.80 16.19 11.84
N ALA A 103 4.55 15.15 11.45
CA ALA A 103 5.29 15.17 10.20
C ALA A 103 4.35 14.94 8.99
N ASN A 104 3.31 14.14 9.18
CA ASN A 104 2.40 13.73 8.11
C ASN A 104 0.94 13.94 8.51
N PRO A 105 0.48 15.21 8.59
CA PRO A 105 -0.94 15.46 8.85
C PRO A 105 -1.81 14.88 7.73
N LYS A 106 -1.28 14.86 6.51
CA LYS A 106 -1.88 14.20 5.36
C LYS A 106 -0.79 13.49 4.57
N ALA A 107 -1.17 12.40 3.90
CA ALA A 107 -0.26 11.70 2.98
C ALA A 107 -0.61 12.07 1.55
N LYS A 108 0.36 11.95 0.66
CA LYS A 108 0.13 12.13 -0.77
C LYS A 108 0.00 10.75 -1.41
N VAL A 109 -1.08 10.53 -2.13
CA VAL A 109 -1.36 9.27 -2.81
C VAL A 109 -1.52 9.53 -4.29
N GLN A 110 -0.66 8.92 -5.10
CA GLN A 110 -0.84 8.92 -6.54
C GLN A 110 -1.44 7.59 -6.97
N VAL A 111 -2.56 7.67 -7.66
CA VAL A 111 -3.16 6.53 -8.37
C VAL A 111 -2.86 6.68 -9.84
N GLN A 112 -3.24 5.70 -10.65
CA GLN A 112 -2.87 5.69 -12.08
C GLN A 112 -3.30 6.94 -12.83
N ASP A 113 -4.45 7.51 -12.46
CA ASP A 113 -5.02 8.65 -13.18
C ASP A 113 -5.06 9.96 -12.38
N GLY A 114 -4.35 10.06 -11.28
CA GLY A 114 -4.30 11.32 -10.54
C GLY A 114 -3.55 11.27 -9.22
N LYS A 115 -3.35 12.45 -8.65
CA LYS A 115 -2.67 12.62 -7.36
C LYS A 115 -3.65 13.24 -6.37
N TYR A 116 -3.59 12.77 -5.12
CA TYR A 116 -4.54 13.17 -4.10
C TYR A 116 -3.87 13.32 -2.75
N TRP A 117 -4.38 14.24 -1.95
CA TRP A 117 -4.13 14.21 -0.51
C TRP A 117 -5.03 13.15 0.12
N SER A 118 -4.53 12.48 1.13
CA SER A 118 -5.27 11.44 1.82
C SER A 118 -5.20 11.64 3.33
N ASP A 119 -6.38 11.61 3.97
CA ASP A 119 -6.47 11.53 5.43
C ASP A 119 -6.37 10.05 5.80
N ALA A 120 -5.17 9.50 5.69
CA ALA A 120 -4.93 8.07 5.92
C ALA A 120 -5.40 7.65 7.32
N GLN A 121 -6.09 6.52 7.38
CA GLN A 121 -6.65 6.00 8.62
C GLN A 121 -6.05 4.63 8.92
N ILE A 122 -5.40 4.53 10.06
CA ILE A 122 -4.91 3.25 10.56
C ILE A 122 -6.09 2.55 11.21
N LEU A 123 -6.46 1.39 10.69
CA LEU A 123 -7.58 0.64 11.22
C LEU A 123 -7.20 0.01 12.57
N ASP A 124 -8.14 -0.02 13.50
CA ASP A 124 -7.91 -0.60 14.81
C ASP A 124 -9.08 -1.47 15.25
N ASN A 125 -8.84 -2.25 16.29
CA ASN A 125 -9.86 -3.07 16.97
C ASN A 125 -10.67 -3.94 15.99
N ASP A 126 -11.99 -3.95 16.16
CA ASP A 126 -12.88 -4.82 15.38
C ASP A 126 -12.88 -4.50 13.90
N GLU A 127 -12.76 -3.23 13.53
CA GLU A 127 -12.69 -2.84 12.12
C GLU A 127 -11.45 -3.42 11.46
N ARG A 128 -10.31 -3.34 12.15
CA ARG A 128 -9.06 -3.92 11.64
C ARG A 128 -9.20 -5.43 11.46
N ASP A 129 -9.73 -6.13 12.46
CA ASP A 129 -9.80 -7.60 12.45
C ASP A 129 -10.77 -8.10 11.38
N GLU A 130 -11.90 -7.45 11.22
CA GLU A 130 -12.87 -7.81 10.18
C GLU A 130 -12.28 -7.55 8.79
N THR A 131 -11.62 -6.42 8.61
CA THR A 131 -10.97 -6.09 7.33
C THR A 131 -9.86 -7.09 7.02
N TRP A 132 -9.06 -7.46 8.03
CA TRP A 132 -8.00 -8.47 7.86
C TRP A 132 -8.57 -9.81 7.40
N ARG A 133 -9.67 -10.24 8.01
CA ARG A 133 -10.30 -11.50 7.66
C ARG A 133 -10.72 -11.51 6.18
N ARG A 134 -11.34 -10.42 5.72
CA ARG A 134 -11.78 -10.29 4.34
C ARG A 134 -10.60 -10.19 3.38
N LEU A 135 -9.57 -9.45 3.75
CA LEU A 135 -8.35 -9.34 2.96
C LEU A 135 -7.69 -10.70 2.76
N CYS A 136 -7.55 -11.47 3.82
CA CYS A 136 -6.89 -12.77 3.75
C CYS A 136 -7.71 -13.80 2.97
N ALA A 137 -9.03 -13.65 2.93
CA ALA A 137 -9.87 -14.49 2.08
C ALA A 137 -9.56 -14.27 0.60
N ASP A 138 -9.20 -13.05 0.23
CA ASP A 138 -8.84 -12.68 -1.14
C ASP A 138 -7.35 -12.85 -1.44
N ARG A 139 -6.51 -12.71 -0.41
CA ARG A 139 -5.05 -12.67 -0.58
C ARG A 139 -4.40 -13.44 0.56
N ALA A 140 -4.42 -14.76 0.42
CA ALA A 140 -4.05 -15.69 1.49
C ALA A 140 -2.61 -15.54 1.99
N TRP A 141 -1.70 -15.02 1.16
CA TRP A 141 -0.30 -14.89 1.58
C TRP A 141 -0.09 -13.95 2.76
N TYR A 142 -1.01 -13.03 3.02
CA TYR A 142 -0.88 -12.14 4.18
C TYR A 142 -0.95 -12.90 5.50
N GLU A 143 -1.71 -13.99 5.57
CA GLU A 143 -1.70 -14.85 6.75
C GLU A 143 -0.33 -15.49 6.98
N THR A 144 0.33 -15.89 5.89
CA THR A 144 1.68 -16.42 5.96
C THR A 144 2.64 -15.35 6.51
N TYR A 145 2.51 -14.12 6.05
CA TYR A 145 3.33 -13.01 6.56
C TYR A 145 3.07 -12.76 8.04
N GLN A 146 1.81 -12.78 8.46
CA GLN A 146 1.45 -12.60 9.87
C GLN A 146 2.06 -13.70 10.74
N GLY A 147 2.15 -14.91 10.21
CA GLY A 147 2.76 -16.04 10.93
C GLY A 147 4.27 -15.89 11.15
N LYS A 148 4.94 -14.97 10.46
CA LYS A 148 6.37 -14.75 10.59
C LYS A 148 6.74 -13.72 11.66
N THR A 149 5.78 -13.04 12.26
CA THR A 149 6.05 -11.97 13.21
C THR A 149 5.02 -11.99 14.34
N ASP A 150 5.43 -11.54 15.52
CA ASP A 150 4.54 -11.39 16.66
C ASP A 150 3.78 -10.06 16.63
N ARG A 151 4.23 -9.09 15.83
CA ARG A 151 3.50 -7.84 15.71
C ARG A 151 2.22 -8.04 14.92
N ILE A 152 1.20 -7.28 15.23
CA ILE A 152 -0.04 -7.27 14.46
C ILE A 152 0.21 -6.41 13.22
N ILE A 153 0.11 -7.00 12.03
CA ILE A 153 0.36 -6.28 10.78
C ILE A 153 -0.70 -5.21 10.58
N PRO A 154 -0.31 -3.94 10.49
CA PRO A 154 -1.27 -2.85 10.35
C PRO A 154 -1.95 -2.81 8.99
N LEU A 155 -3.19 -2.35 9.00
CA LEU A 155 -3.95 -2.04 7.79
C LEU A 155 -4.24 -0.54 7.77
N VAL A 156 -4.08 0.07 6.61
CA VAL A 156 -4.28 1.51 6.45
C VAL A 156 -5.27 1.76 5.32
N LYS A 157 -6.29 2.54 5.62
CA LYS A 157 -7.26 3.02 4.62
C LYS A 157 -6.74 4.33 4.04
N LEU A 158 -6.71 4.42 2.71
CA LEU A 158 -6.25 5.60 1.99
C LEU A 158 -7.39 6.23 1.20
N PRO A 159 -8.23 7.05 1.84
CA PRO A 159 -9.25 7.78 1.09
C PRO A 159 -8.59 8.83 0.19
N LEU A 160 -9.20 9.10 -0.96
CA LEU A 160 -8.75 10.17 -1.84
C LEU A 160 -9.50 11.42 -1.45
N THR A 161 -8.92 12.21 -0.53
CA THR A 161 -9.63 13.29 0.12
C THR A 161 -9.75 14.54 -0.75
N GLN A 162 -8.66 14.92 -1.41
CA GLN A 162 -8.62 16.13 -2.21
C GLN A 162 -7.63 15.95 -3.35
N GLN A 163 -8.08 16.21 -4.57
CA GLN A 163 -7.21 16.11 -5.75
C GLN A 163 -6.13 17.20 -5.70
N ILE A 164 -4.92 16.82 -6.07
CA ILE A 164 -3.80 17.74 -6.20
C ILE A 164 -3.68 18.07 -7.69
N GLU A 165 -3.79 19.35 -7.99
CA GLU A 165 -3.58 19.78 -9.36
C GLU A 165 -2.10 19.91 -9.66
N SER A 166 -1.70 19.49 -10.84
CA SER A 166 -0.30 19.56 -11.26
C SER A 166 0.01 20.91 -11.92
#